data_88fd68ee03f6cc8362c986689bf1d449
#
_entry.id   88fd68ee03f6cc8362c986689bf1d449
#
_cell.length_a   1.000
_cell.length_b   1.000
_cell.length_c   1.000
_cell.angle_alpha   90.00
_cell.angle_beta   90.00
_cell.angle_gamma   90.00
#
_symmetry.space_group_name_H-M   'P 1'
#
loop_
_entity.id
_entity.type
_entity.pdbx_description
1 polymer ?
#
loop_
_entity_poly.entity_id
_entity_poly.type
_entity_poly.pdbx_seq_one_letter_code
_entity_poly.pdbx_strand_id
1 'polypeptide(L)'
;ILPRTIPEATIADFISTMYKQKSLANTTYQYNAILRDITIIELLFSTGVRISELCALRLQQVDLVSYKIIIYGKGSKERLIQIGNDDVKKVVSEYYNAFQADILSTGWFFINRLHQRYSEQSVRAMIVKYLKVAMIDMHITPHMFRHSFATLLLEADVNIRYIQKMLGHSSIKTTEIYTNVSMAKQNSILTTKHPRNFMHLNEC
;
A
#
# COMPACT_ATOMS: atom_id res chain seq x y z
N ILE A 1 22.18 13.08 -1.78
CA ILE A 1 20.97 13.65 -1.15
C ILE A 1 20.16 12.47 -0.66
N LEU A 2 19.99 12.35 0.67
CA LEU A 2 19.14 11.32 1.27
C LEU A 2 17.69 11.52 0.76
N PRO A 3 17.00 10.45 0.38
CA PRO A 3 15.61 10.53 -0.04
C PRO A 3 14.79 11.14 1.11
N ARG A 4 13.96 12.14 0.82
CA ARG A 4 13.11 12.78 1.83
C ARG A 4 12.00 11.81 2.24
N THR A 5 11.84 11.63 3.54
CA THR A 5 10.67 10.93 4.12
C THR A 5 9.48 11.87 4.18
N ILE A 6 8.28 11.30 4.17
CA ILE A 6 7.05 12.04 4.47
C ILE A 6 6.88 11.99 6.00
N PRO A 7 6.71 13.12 6.69
CA PRO A 7 6.40 13.11 8.12
C PRO A 7 5.13 12.29 8.41
N GLU A 8 5.12 11.56 9.51
CA GLU A 8 3.98 10.69 9.89
C GLU A 8 2.68 11.46 9.96
N ALA A 9 2.68 12.65 10.58
CA ALA A 9 1.51 13.53 10.65
C ALA A 9 1.00 13.91 9.23
N THR A 10 1.91 14.19 8.30
CA THR A 10 1.53 14.52 6.92
C THR A 10 0.90 13.32 6.20
N ILE A 11 1.37 12.10 6.46
CA ILE A 11 0.75 10.89 5.92
C ILE A 11 -0.67 10.72 6.50
N ALA A 12 -0.82 10.91 7.81
CA ALA A 12 -2.12 10.82 8.49
C ALA A 12 -3.12 11.84 7.93
N ASP A 13 -2.72 13.10 7.76
CA ASP A 13 -3.56 14.16 7.18
C ASP A 13 -3.95 13.85 5.74
N PHE A 14 -3.00 13.34 4.94
CA PHE A 14 -3.24 12.96 3.57
C PHE A 14 -4.28 11.83 3.46
N ILE A 15 -4.11 10.74 4.22
CA ILE A 15 -5.02 9.60 4.22
C ILE A 15 -6.39 10.01 4.79
N SER A 16 -6.43 10.74 5.91
CA SER A 16 -7.66 11.25 6.51
C SER A 16 -8.47 12.10 5.54
N THR A 17 -7.79 12.98 4.77
CA THR A 17 -8.45 13.77 3.73
C THR A 17 -9.09 12.90 2.65
N MET A 18 -8.42 11.80 2.24
CA MET A 18 -9.00 10.88 1.26
C MET A 18 -10.25 10.17 1.80
N TYR A 19 -10.23 9.71 3.05
CA TYR A 19 -11.41 9.11 3.69
C TYR A 19 -12.55 10.11 3.81
N LYS A 20 -12.26 11.37 4.19
CA LYS A 20 -13.26 12.44 4.21
C LYS A 20 -13.86 12.69 2.81
N GLN A 21 -13.05 12.67 1.76
CA GLN A 21 -13.58 12.79 0.39
C GLN A 21 -14.46 11.59 0.01
N LYS A 22 -14.15 10.38 0.50
CA LYS A 22 -15.00 9.18 0.29
C LYS A 22 -16.37 9.36 0.94
N SER A 23 -16.44 9.87 2.17
CA SER A 23 -17.71 10.12 2.88
C SER A 23 -18.57 11.21 2.22
N LEU A 24 -17.96 12.13 1.50
CA LEU A 24 -18.64 13.23 0.79
C LEU A 24 -19.01 12.86 -0.67
N ALA A 25 -18.74 11.63 -1.11
CA ALA A 25 -19.04 11.22 -2.46
C ALA A 25 -20.56 11.13 -2.70
N ASN A 26 -21.04 11.81 -3.74
CA ASN A 26 -22.47 11.90 -4.05
C ASN A 26 -22.95 10.84 -5.05
N THR A 27 -22.05 10.10 -5.65
CA THR A 27 -22.36 9.04 -6.62
C THR A 27 -21.53 7.79 -6.34
N THR A 28 -22.07 6.62 -6.68
CA THR A 28 -21.34 5.34 -6.59
C THR A 28 -20.04 5.38 -7.40
N TYR A 29 -20.05 6.04 -8.55
CA TYR A 29 -18.84 6.19 -9.36
C TYR A 29 -17.73 6.97 -8.62
N GLN A 30 -18.08 8.11 -8.00
CA GLN A 30 -17.12 8.89 -7.21
C GLN A 30 -16.62 8.08 -6.01
N TYR A 31 -17.53 7.44 -5.29
CA TYR A 31 -17.21 6.61 -4.14
C TYR A 31 -16.20 5.51 -4.52
N ASN A 32 -16.50 4.74 -5.55
CA ASN A 32 -15.63 3.65 -6.00
C ASN A 32 -14.27 4.15 -6.49
N ALA A 33 -14.23 5.28 -7.20
CA ALA A 33 -12.96 5.88 -7.65
C ALA A 33 -12.09 6.31 -6.47
N ILE A 34 -12.68 6.92 -5.43
CA ILE A 34 -11.95 7.33 -4.22
C ILE A 34 -11.55 6.10 -3.41
N LEU A 35 -12.40 5.11 -3.29
CA LEU A 35 -12.11 3.83 -2.63
C LEU A 35 -10.89 3.14 -3.24
N ARG A 36 -10.80 3.06 -4.57
CA ARG A 36 -9.62 2.56 -5.28
C ARG A 36 -8.37 3.37 -4.92
N ASP A 37 -8.50 4.70 -4.96
CA ASP A 37 -7.39 5.61 -4.69
C ASP A 37 -6.87 5.44 -3.25
N ILE A 38 -7.78 5.33 -2.26
CA ILE A 38 -7.44 5.03 -0.86
C ILE A 38 -6.72 3.68 -0.75
N THR A 39 -7.26 2.64 -1.37
CA THR A 39 -6.68 1.28 -1.33
C THR A 39 -5.25 1.27 -1.86
N ILE A 40 -4.98 2.01 -2.94
CA ILE A 40 -3.64 2.16 -3.51
C ILE A 40 -2.69 2.82 -2.50
N ILE A 41 -3.08 3.92 -1.89
CA ILE A 41 -2.24 4.67 -0.93
C ILE A 41 -2.01 3.86 0.35
N GLU A 42 -3.05 3.24 0.89
CA GLU A 42 -2.93 2.38 2.06
C GLU A 42 -1.95 1.21 1.81
N LEU A 43 -2.01 0.57 0.65
CA LEU A 43 -1.07 -0.49 0.32
C LEU A 43 0.36 0.03 0.07
N LEU A 44 0.54 1.17 -0.58
CA LEU A 44 1.87 1.77 -0.76
C LEU A 44 2.53 2.05 0.59
N PHE A 45 1.77 2.59 1.55
CA PHE A 45 2.29 2.94 2.87
C PHE A 45 2.43 1.73 3.79
N SER A 46 1.42 0.86 3.87
CA SER A 46 1.41 -0.26 4.82
C SER A 46 2.34 -1.42 4.44
N THR A 47 2.75 -1.51 3.19
CA THR A 47 3.56 -2.63 2.68
C THR A 47 4.91 -2.23 2.09
N GLY A 48 5.08 -0.96 1.77
CA GLY A 48 6.28 -0.46 1.11
C GLY A 48 6.51 -1.03 -0.30
N VAL A 49 5.48 -1.56 -0.95
CA VAL A 49 5.55 -2.09 -2.33
C VAL A 49 5.93 -1.00 -3.34
N ARG A 50 6.64 -1.35 -4.42
CA ARG A 50 6.91 -0.38 -5.49
C ARG A 50 5.64 -0.09 -6.28
N ILE A 51 5.49 1.17 -6.74
CA ILE A 51 4.34 1.57 -7.55
C ILE A 51 4.16 0.69 -8.79
N SER A 52 5.25 0.32 -9.47
CA SER A 52 5.20 -0.56 -10.64
C SER A 52 4.69 -1.96 -10.30
N GLU A 53 5.10 -2.50 -9.16
CA GLU A 53 4.64 -3.79 -8.65
C GLU A 53 3.16 -3.74 -8.28
N LEU A 54 2.73 -2.67 -7.60
CA LEU A 54 1.33 -2.48 -7.20
C LEU A 54 0.42 -2.33 -8.42
N CYS A 55 0.79 -1.48 -9.38
CA CYS A 55 0.02 -1.31 -10.61
C CYS A 55 -0.02 -2.56 -11.50
N ALA A 56 0.99 -3.44 -11.41
CA ALA A 56 1.06 -4.69 -12.16
C ALA A 56 0.42 -5.89 -11.42
N LEU A 57 -0.21 -5.64 -10.27
CA LEU A 57 -0.76 -6.71 -9.44
C LEU A 57 -1.92 -7.43 -10.13
N ARG A 58 -1.86 -8.76 -10.13
CA ARG A 58 -2.92 -9.63 -10.64
C ARG A 58 -3.78 -10.18 -9.51
N LEU A 59 -5.03 -10.51 -9.80
CA LEU A 59 -5.95 -11.11 -8.83
C LEU A 59 -5.35 -12.34 -8.13
N GLN A 60 -4.74 -13.24 -8.87
CA GLN A 60 -4.16 -14.48 -8.34
C GLN A 60 -2.97 -14.26 -7.38
N GLN A 61 -2.44 -13.06 -7.33
CA GLN A 61 -1.36 -12.70 -6.40
C GLN A 61 -1.89 -12.18 -5.06
N VAL A 62 -3.20 -11.95 -4.93
CA VAL A 62 -3.84 -11.37 -3.74
C VAL A 62 -4.71 -12.42 -3.06
N ASP A 63 -4.30 -12.85 -1.89
CA ASP A 63 -5.10 -13.72 -1.02
C ASP A 63 -5.85 -12.85 0.00
N LEU A 64 -7.15 -12.70 -0.22
CA LEU A 64 -8.02 -11.91 0.66
C LEU A 64 -8.46 -12.66 1.93
N VAL A 65 -8.21 -13.96 2.02
CA VAL A 65 -8.50 -14.75 3.23
C VAL A 65 -7.39 -14.57 4.25
N SER A 66 -6.14 -14.74 3.81
CA SER A 66 -4.97 -14.56 4.67
C SER A 66 -4.33 -13.17 4.58
N TYR A 67 -4.87 -12.28 3.74
CA TYR A 67 -4.38 -10.93 3.47
C TYR A 67 -2.90 -10.89 3.11
N LYS A 68 -2.52 -11.73 2.15
CA LYS A 68 -1.16 -11.84 1.63
C LYS A 68 -1.11 -11.46 0.16
N ILE A 69 -0.02 -10.83 -0.23
CA ILE A 69 0.25 -10.44 -1.60
C ILE A 69 1.56 -11.05 -2.04
N ILE A 70 1.57 -11.74 -3.18
CA ILE A 70 2.79 -12.27 -3.81
C ILE A 70 3.29 -11.23 -4.80
N ILE A 71 4.51 -10.75 -4.62
CA ILE A 71 5.15 -9.80 -5.53
C ILE A 71 6.27 -10.50 -6.28
N TYR A 72 6.21 -10.43 -7.60
CA TYR A 72 7.28 -10.90 -8.47
C TYR A 72 8.31 -9.79 -8.70
N GLY A 73 9.51 -10.00 -8.22
CA GLY A 73 10.63 -9.08 -8.39
C GLY A 73 11.49 -9.38 -9.62
N LYS A 74 12.51 -8.56 -9.85
CA LYS A 74 13.48 -8.77 -10.94
C LYS A 74 14.20 -10.12 -10.77
N GLY A 75 14.28 -10.90 -11.84
CA GLY A 75 14.93 -12.22 -11.83
C GLY A 75 14.07 -13.34 -11.24
N SER A 76 12.76 -13.26 -11.39
CA SER A 76 11.78 -14.27 -10.92
C SER A 76 11.83 -14.54 -9.39
N LYS A 77 12.36 -13.60 -8.62
CA LYS A 77 12.34 -13.70 -7.17
C LYS A 77 10.99 -13.26 -6.65
N GLU A 78 10.32 -14.19 -5.98
CA GLU A 78 9.05 -13.93 -5.31
C GLU A 78 9.29 -13.41 -3.89
N ARG A 79 8.45 -12.46 -3.45
CA ARG A 79 8.34 -12.15 -2.04
C ARG A 79 6.88 -12.06 -1.63
N LEU A 80 6.61 -12.56 -0.46
CA LEU A 80 5.30 -12.51 0.15
C LEU A 80 5.22 -11.30 1.07
N ILE A 81 4.17 -10.51 0.92
CA ILE A 81 3.88 -9.34 1.74
C ILE A 81 2.61 -9.61 2.53
N GLN A 82 2.64 -9.35 3.84
CA GLN A 82 1.48 -9.44 4.71
C GLN A 82 0.83 -8.07 4.87
N ILE A 83 -0.49 -7.99 4.77
CA ILE A 83 -1.26 -6.80 5.20
C ILE A 83 -1.57 -6.99 6.69
N GLY A 84 -0.92 -6.18 7.55
CA GLY A 84 -1.02 -6.33 9.01
C GLY A 84 -2.16 -5.55 9.65
N ASN A 85 -2.45 -4.35 9.15
CA ASN A 85 -3.43 -3.45 9.73
C ASN A 85 -4.87 -3.81 9.31
N ASP A 86 -5.81 -3.83 10.27
CA ASP A 86 -7.18 -4.28 10.03
C ASP A 86 -8.00 -3.27 9.21
N ASP A 87 -7.76 -1.97 9.32
CA ASP A 87 -8.42 -0.97 8.48
C ASP A 87 -7.97 -1.09 7.02
N VAL A 88 -6.68 -1.37 6.81
CA VAL A 88 -6.17 -1.65 5.46
C VAL A 88 -6.79 -2.93 4.89
N LYS A 89 -6.96 -3.98 5.69
CA LYS A 89 -7.67 -5.21 5.27
C LYS A 89 -9.10 -4.92 4.85
N LYS A 90 -9.83 -4.11 5.66
CA LYS A 90 -11.21 -3.70 5.35
C LYS A 90 -11.28 -2.96 4.02
N VAL A 91 -10.45 -1.94 3.80
CA VAL A 91 -10.51 -1.14 2.58
C VAL A 91 -10.12 -1.95 1.34
N VAL A 92 -9.18 -2.89 1.47
CA VAL A 92 -8.81 -3.82 0.37
C VAL A 92 -9.98 -4.73 0.01
N SER A 93 -10.68 -5.28 1.02
CA SER A 93 -11.85 -6.13 0.81
C SER A 93 -13.03 -5.35 0.23
N GLU A 94 -13.27 -4.13 0.71
CA GLU A 94 -14.30 -3.23 0.20
C GLU A 94 -14.04 -2.89 -1.28
N TYR A 95 -12.78 -2.56 -1.62
CA TYR A 95 -12.37 -2.32 -2.99
C TYR A 95 -12.61 -3.55 -3.89
N TYR A 96 -12.16 -4.73 -3.46
CA TYR A 96 -12.36 -5.96 -4.21
C TYR A 96 -13.85 -6.20 -4.48
N ASN A 97 -14.71 -6.07 -3.47
CA ASN A 97 -16.16 -6.27 -3.62
C ASN A 97 -16.77 -5.27 -4.59
N ALA A 98 -16.36 -4.00 -4.54
CA ALA A 98 -16.87 -2.95 -5.43
C ALA A 98 -16.45 -3.14 -6.90
N PHE A 99 -15.29 -3.75 -7.15
CA PHE A 99 -14.71 -3.94 -8.49
C PHE A 99 -14.61 -5.40 -8.91
N GLN A 100 -15.27 -6.32 -8.20
CA GLN A 100 -15.14 -7.77 -8.39
C GLN A 100 -15.35 -8.21 -9.83
N ALA A 101 -16.42 -7.76 -10.48
CA ALA A 101 -16.75 -8.14 -11.85
C ALA A 101 -15.62 -7.75 -12.83
N ASP A 102 -15.10 -6.53 -12.69
CA ASP A 102 -14.03 -6.00 -13.55
C ASP A 102 -12.69 -6.69 -13.27
N ILE A 103 -12.36 -6.93 -12.00
CA ILE A 103 -11.16 -7.65 -11.59
C ILE A 103 -11.16 -9.07 -12.13
N LEU A 104 -12.30 -9.79 -12.01
CA LEU A 104 -12.45 -11.14 -12.54
C LEU A 104 -12.34 -11.17 -14.07
N SER A 105 -12.91 -10.20 -14.77
CA SER A 105 -12.89 -10.15 -16.23
C SER A 105 -11.52 -9.81 -16.80
N THR A 106 -10.76 -8.91 -16.15
CA THR A 106 -9.48 -8.42 -16.65
C THR A 106 -8.27 -9.15 -16.07
N GLY A 107 -8.44 -9.75 -14.89
CA GLY A 107 -7.37 -10.36 -14.09
C GLY A 107 -6.44 -9.34 -13.42
N TRP A 108 -6.59 -8.02 -13.67
CA TRP A 108 -5.84 -6.98 -12.97
C TRP A 108 -6.49 -6.65 -11.64
N PHE A 109 -5.70 -6.50 -10.58
CA PHE A 109 -6.26 -6.13 -9.28
C PHE A 109 -6.64 -4.64 -9.25
N PHE A 110 -5.81 -3.75 -9.78
CA PHE A 110 -6.14 -2.32 -9.90
C PHE A 110 -6.49 -1.93 -11.33
N ILE A 111 -7.68 -1.39 -11.52
CA ILE A 111 -8.27 -1.04 -12.82
C ILE A 111 -8.73 0.41 -12.88
N ASN A 112 -8.65 0.97 -14.08
CA ASN A 112 -9.14 2.29 -14.38
C ASN A 112 -10.60 2.27 -14.91
N ARG A 113 -11.15 3.44 -15.21
CA ARG A 113 -12.53 3.60 -15.74
C ARG A 113 -12.76 2.96 -17.12
N LEU A 114 -11.69 2.58 -17.81
CA LEU A 114 -11.73 1.92 -19.13
C LEU A 114 -11.54 0.41 -19.00
N HIS A 115 -11.70 -0.16 -17.81
CA HIS A 115 -11.47 -1.57 -17.50
C HIS A 115 -10.07 -2.06 -17.88
N GLN A 116 -9.08 -1.17 -17.78
CA GLN A 116 -7.67 -1.47 -18.03
C GLN A 116 -6.84 -1.35 -16.76
N ARG A 117 -5.64 -1.90 -16.76
CA ARG A 117 -4.68 -1.75 -15.68
C ARG A 117 -4.52 -0.29 -15.25
N TYR A 118 -4.60 -0.04 -13.96
CA TYR A 118 -4.34 1.29 -13.41
C TYR A 118 -2.87 1.65 -13.58
N SER A 119 -2.57 2.82 -14.16
CA SER A 119 -1.21 3.18 -14.53
C SER A 119 -0.47 3.87 -13.38
N GLU A 120 0.86 3.74 -13.37
CA GLU A 120 1.71 4.49 -12.42
C GLU A 120 1.56 6.01 -12.56
N GLN A 121 1.32 6.50 -13.79
CA GLN A 121 1.08 7.92 -14.04
C GLN A 121 -0.24 8.36 -13.40
N SER A 122 -1.27 7.52 -13.46
CA SER A 122 -2.55 7.79 -12.79
C SER A 122 -2.38 7.87 -11.27
N VAL A 123 -1.56 7.00 -10.67
CA VAL A 123 -1.23 7.07 -9.24
C VAL A 123 -0.52 8.38 -8.90
N ARG A 124 0.46 8.81 -9.70
CA ARG A 124 1.16 10.09 -9.47
C ARG A 124 0.21 11.28 -9.58
N ALA A 125 -0.65 11.29 -10.59
CA ALA A 125 -1.65 12.36 -10.77
C ALA A 125 -2.67 12.37 -9.60
N MET A 126 -3.08 11.21 -9.12
CA MET A 126 -3.96 11.04 -7.97
C MET A 126 -3.32 11.62 -6.69
N ILE A 127 -2.05 11.32 -6.42
CA ILE A 127 -1.34 11.89 -5.26
C ILE A 127 -1.35 13.42 -5.33
N VAL A 128 -0.99 14.01 -6.48
CA VAL A 128 -1.00 15.47 -6.67
C VAL A 128 -2.41 16.06 -6.43
N LYS A 129 -3.45 15.39 -6.90
CA LYS A 129 -4.85 15.80 -6.66
C LYS A 129 -5.15 15.89 -5.16
N TYR A 130 -4.86 14.84 -4.40
CA TYR A 130 -5.19 14.81 -2.98
C TYR A 130 -4.29 15.70 -2.13
N LEU A 131 -3.04 15.94 -2.52
CA LEU A 131 -2.19 16.95 -1.87
C LEU A 131 -2.82 18.35 -1.95
N LYS A 132 -3.39 18.71 -3.11
CA LYS A 132 -4.11 19.97 -3.27
C LYS A 132 -5.37 20.03 -2.40
N VAL A 133 -6.14 18.97 -2.34
CA VAL A 133 -7.35 18.90 -1.51
C VAL A 133 -7.01 18.99 -0.02
N ALA A 134 -5.93 18.35 0.40
CA ALA A 134 -5.43 18.39 1.77
C ALA A 134 -4.69 19.69 2.13
N MET A 135 -4.45 20.58 1.15
CA MET A 135 -3.63 21.79 1.31
C MET A 135 -2.22 21.49 1.84
N ILE A 136 -1.66 20.36 1.44
CA ILE A 136 -0.31 19.94 1.81
C ILE A 136 0.66 20.51 0.79
N ASP A 137 1.50 21.47 1.20
CA ASP A 137 2.57 22.06 0.39
C ASP A 137 3.85 21.23 0.49
N MET A 138 3.78 20.02 -0.05
CA MET A 138 4.91 19.09 -0.12
C MET A 138 4.84 18.30 -1.43
N HIS A 139 5.96 18.18 -2.12
CA HIS A 139 6.05 17.26 -3.26
C HIS A 139 6.18 15.81 -2.76
N ILE A 140 5.10 15.03 -2.85
CA ILE A 140 5.07 13.63 -2.43
C ILE A 140 5.04 12.72 -3.66
N THR A 141 5.87 11.67 -3.62
CA THR A 141 5.95 10.64 -4.66
C THR A 141 5.69 9.25 -4.08
N PRO A 142 5.30 8.26 -4.91
CA PRO A 142 5.15 6.88 -4.45
C PRO A 142 6.41 6.29 -3.80
N HIS A 143 7.59 6.68 -4.25
CA HIS A 143 8.86 6.26 -3.64
C HIS A 143 9.05 6.79 -2.22
N MET A 144 8.50 7.96 -1.93
CA MET A 144 8.56 8.52 -0.57
C MET A 144 7.70 7.73 0.41
N PHE A 145 6.54 7.19 0.01
CA PHE A 145 5.76 6.27 0.85
C PHE A 145 6.57 5.03 1.23
N ARG A 146 7.23 4.42 0.25
CA ARG A 146 8.09 3.26 0.50
C ARG A 146 9.28 3.61 1.40
N HIS A 147 9.88 4.78 1.21
CA HIS A 147 10.99 5.23 2.06
C HIS A 147 10.51 5.52 3.49
N SER A 148 9.36 6.17 3.64
CA SER A 148 8.74 6.42 4.95
C SER A 148 8.37 5.10 5.65
N PHE A 149 7.82 4.10 4.95
CA PHE A 149 7.62 2.76 5.49
C PHE A 149 8.90 2.18 6.10
N ALA A 150 10.01 2.25 5.36
CA ALA A 150 11.29 1.73 5.84
C ALA A 150 11.83 2.49 7.05
N THR A 151 11.80 3.83 6.99
CA THR A 151 12.34 4.71 8.05
C THR A 151 11.53 4.59 9.33
N LEU A 152 10.20 4.65 9.25
CA LEU A 152 9.33 4.57 10.41
C LEU A 152 9.38 3.20 11.09
N LEU A 153 9.55 2.12 10.34
CA LEU A 153 9.80 0.79 10.94
C LEU A 153 11.18 0.72 11.61
N LEU A 154 12.19 1.36 11.04
CA LEU A 154 13.51 1.43 11.65
C LEU A 154 13.48 2.25 12.97
N GLU A 155 12.77 3.38 12.99
CA GLU A 155 12.53 4.20 14.17
C GLU A 155 11.72 3.45 15.25
N ALA A 156 10.87 2.49 14.84
CA ALA A 156 10.16 1.58 15.74
C ALA A 156 11.00 0.35 16.17
N ASP A 157 12.32 0.43 16.08
CA ASP A 157 13.28 -0.62 16.44
C ASP A 157 13.11 -1.94 15.69
N VAL A 158 12.60 -1.89 14.46
CA VAL A 158 12.55 -3.07 13.60
C VAL A 158 13.91 -3.30 12.97
N ASN A 159 14.47 -4.50 13.15
CA ASN A 159 15.77 -4.85 12.58
C ASN A 159 15.77 -4.67 11.05
N ILE A 160 16.77 -3.94 10.55
CA ILE A 160 16.92 -3.58 9.13
C ILE A 160 16.85 -4.79 8.18
N ARG A 161 17.27 -5.98 8.61
CA ARG A 161 17.20 -7.20 7.80
C ARG A 161 15.77 -7.60 7.47
N TYR A 162 14.81 -7.41 8.39
CA TYR A 162 13.39 -7.66 8.13
C TYR A 162 12.83 -6.63 7.15
N ILE A 163 13.18 -5.35 7.33
CA ILE A 163 12.78 -4.27 6.43
C ILE A 163 13.29 -4.54 5.01
N GLN A 164 14.58 -4.89 4.86
CA GLN A 164 15.18 -5.23 3.57
C GLN A 164 14.48 -6.42 2.89
N LYS A 165 14.10 -7.44 3.67
CA LYS A 165 13.37 -8.61 3.17
C LYS A 165 11.95 -8.23 2.71
N MET A 166 11.21 -7.45 3.49
CA MET A 166 9.88 -6.94 3.12
C MET A 166 9.94 -6.11 1.84
N LEU A 167 10.97 -5.29 1.69
CA LEU A 167 11.18 -4.45 0.52
C LEU A 167 11.71 -5.21 -0.70
N GLY A 168 12.22 -6.43 -0.54
CA GLY A 168 12.80 -7.22 -1.64
C GLY A 168 14.10 -6.63 -2.18
N HIS A 169 15.00 -6.17 -1.30
CA HIS A 169 16.33 -5.75 -1.67
C HIS A 169 17.21 -6.98 -1.92
N SER A 170 17.77 -7.12 -3.10
CA SER A 170 18.44 -8.33 -3.62
C SER A 170 19.84 -8.60 -3.09
N SER A 171 20.30 -7.91 -2.09
CA SER A 171 21.69 -7.96 -1.63
C SER A 171 21.81 -8.54 -0.22
N ILE A 172 21.44 -9.79 -0.02
CA ILE A 172 22.06 -10.66 0.98
C ILE A 172 21.85 -12.11 0.51
N LYS A 173 22.95 -12.78 0.20
CA LYS A 173 23.05 -14.24 0.04
C LYS A 173 22.83 -14.87 1.41
N THR A 174 21.62 -15.24 1.75
CA THR A 174 21.33 -16.25 2.79
C THR A 174 19.89 -16.77 2.62
N THR A 175 19.83 -17.90 2.31
CA THR A 175 19.00 -18.96 1.82
C THR A 175 17.97 -19.47 2.81
N GLU A 176 16.80 -19.78 2.32
CA GLU A 176 15.82 -20.86 2.61
C GLU A 176 15.43 -21.25 4.06
N ILE A 177 16.28 -21.18 5.06
CA ILE A 177 15.94 -21.65 6.42
C ILE A 177 15.03 -20.65 7.19
N TYR A 178 14.90 -19.41 6.70
CA TYR A 178 14.20 -18.34 7.40
C TYR A 178 12.77 -18.05 6.90
N THR A 179 12.22 -18.81 5.96
CA THR A 179 10.96 -18.42 5.31
C THR A 179 9.75 -18.48 6.26
N ASN A 180 9.56 -19.53 7.01
CA ASN A 180 8.38 -19.69 7.87
C ASN A 180 8.46 -18.85 9.17
N VAL A 181 9.60 -18.86 9.85
CA VAL A 181 9.83 -18.02 11.04
C VAL A 181 9.78 -16.54 10.70
N SER A 182 10.23 -16.18 9.50
CA SER A 182 10.23 -14.81 8.98
C SER A 182 8.82 -14.28 8.70
N MET A 183 7.87 -15.10 8.26
CA MET A 183 6.49 -14.67 7.98
C MET A 183 5.70 -14.36 9.24
N ALA A 184 5.78 -15.22 10.26
CA ALA A 184 5.17 -14.95 11.55
C ALA A 184 5.74 -13.66 12.18
N LYS A 185 7.05 -13.45 12.09
CA LYS A 185 7.71 -12.25 12.61
C LYS A 185 7.34 -11.00 11.80
N GLN A 186 7.27 -11.10 10.47
CA GLN A 186 6.82 -10.00 9.60
C GLN A 186 5.38 -9.60 9.94
N ASN A 187 4.47 -10.55 10.08
CA ASN A 187 3.10 -10.28 10.48
C ASN A 187 3.06 -9.59 11.85
N SER A 188 3.78 -10.12 12.85
CA SER A 188 3.88 -9.51 14.18
C SER A 188 4.38 -8.06 14.11
N ILE A 189 5.42 -7.78 13.33
CA ILE A 189 5.95 -6.42 13.15
C ILE A 189 4.89 -5.49 12.54
N LEU A 190 4.24 -5.90 11.47
CA LEU A 190 3.26 -5.06 10.77
C LEU A 190 1.96 -4.87 11.56
N THR A 191 1.60 -5.82 12.41
CA THR A 191 0.42 -5.68 13.29
C THR A 191 0.69 -4.89 14.55
N THR A 192 1.96 -4.82 15.03
CA THR A 192 2.25 -4.19 16.33
C THR A 192 3.09 -2.93 16.24
N LYS A 193 3.95 -2.80 15.23
CA LYS A 193 4.95 -1.73 15.16
C LYS A 193 4.77 -0.77 13.97
N HIS A 194 3.92 -1.10 13.01
CA HIS A 194 3.72 -0.21 11.87
C HIS A 194 2.99 1.07 12.31
N PRO A 195 3.47 2.28 11.95
CA PRO A 195 2.87 3.55 12.39
C PRO A 195 1.40 3.69 12.02
N ARG A 196 0.94 3.09 10.91
CA ARG A 196 -0.48 3.09 10.52
C ARG A 196 -1.41 2.56 11.62
N ASN A 197 -0.93 1.68 12.51
CA ASN A 197 -1.73 1.14 13.62
C ASN A 197 -1.99 2.17 14.73
N PHE A 198 -1.21 3.23 14.80
CA PHE A 198 -1.32 4.30 15.79
C PHE A 198 -1.93 5.59 15.21
N MET A 199 -2.18 5.63 13.91
CA MET A 199 -2.87 6.74 13.27
C MET A 199 -4.37 6.63 13.52
N HIS A 200 -4.90 7.47 14.40
CA HIS A 200 -6.34 7.66 14.58
C HIS A 200 -6.85 8.55 13.44
N LEU A 201 -7.21 7.93 12.33
CA LEU A 201 -7.88 8.63 11.25
C LEU A 201 -9.31 8.83 11.70
N ASN A 202 -9.69 10.09 11.98
CA ASN A 202 -11.05 10.42 12.38
C ASN A 202 -12.04 9.82 11.39
N GLU A 203 -12.79 8.83 11.84
CA GLU A 203 -13.96 8.33 11.13
C GLU A 203 -14.97 9.50 11.09
N CYS A 204 -15.13 10.10 9.90
CA CYS A 204 -16.21 11.04 9.60
C CYS A 204 -17.45 10.28 9.21
#